data_4a7efc1181aa074b63d2fc45ead0490b
#
_entry.id   4a7efc1181aa074b63d2fc45ead0490b
#
_cell.length_a   1.000
_cell.length_b   1.000
_cell.length_c   1.000
_cell.angle_alpha   90.00
_cell.angle_beta   90.00
_cell.angle_gamma   90.00
#
_symmetry.space_group_name_H-M   'P 1'
#
loop_
_entity.id
_entity.type
_entity.pdbx_description
1 polymer ?
#
loop_
_entity_poly.entity_id
_entity_poly.type
_entity_poly.pdbx_seq_one_letter_code
_entity_poly.pdbx_strand_id
1 'polypeptide(L)'
;MAYEVKFLPEAAREFEALDGSLKKLAAKQIDKLTERPELGEPLGKRLGIDLTGYRKIYFGKRAYRIVYEIQRQRLVVLVIGIGKRERAEIYREAARRLGRSA
;
A
#
# COMPACT_ATOMS: atom_id res chain seq x y z
N MET A 1 -5.64 -16.17 -12.27
CA MET A 1 -5.49 -14.97 -13.11
C MET A 1 -4.79 -13.88 -12.33
N ALA A 2 -3.75 -13.30 -12.90
CA ALA A 2 -2.93 -12.32 -12.17
C ALA A 2 -3.54 -10.92 -12.23
N TYR A 3 -3.45 -10.19 -11.12
CA TYR A 3 -3.80 -8.78 -11.08
C TYR A 3 -2.63 -7.95 -11.59
N GLU A 4 -2.94 -6.84 -12.24
CA GLU A 4 -1.94 -5.87 -12.64
C GLU A 4 -1.70 -4.89 -11.49
N VAL A 5 -0.45 -4.51 -11.24
CA VAL A 5 -0.15 -3.55 -10.18
C VAL A 5 0.03 -2.17 -10.81
N LYS A 6 -0.65 -1.19 -10.25
CA LYS A 6 -0.51 0.20 -10.64
C LYS A 6 -0.20 1.02 -9.39
N PHE A 7 0.44 2.16 -9.57
CA PHE A 7 0.84 3.04 -8.47
C PHE A 7 0.24 4.43 -8.69
N LEU A 8 -0.24 5.04 -7.62
CA LEU A 8 -0.42 6.49 -7.66
C LEU A 8 0.96 7.13 -7.89
N PRO A 9 1.03 8.29 -8.55
CA PRO A 9 2.34 8.92 -8.81
C PRO A 9 3.18 9.12 -7.56
N GLU A 10 2.56 9.50 -6.45
CA GLU A 10 3.27 9.69 -5.18
C GLU A 10 3.81 8.37 -4.64
N ALA A 11 3.05 7.28 -4.78
CA ALA A 11 3.49 5.96 -4.35
C ALA A 11 4.65 5.46 -5.20
N ALA A 12 4.62 5.74 -6.50
CA ALA A 12 5.72 5.37 -7.40
C ALA A 12 7.01 6.07 -6.98
N ARG A 13 6.92 7.36 -6.62
CA ARG A 13 8.08 8.10 -6.14
C ARG A 13 8.60 7.55 -4.82
N GLU A 14 7.70 7.15 -3.94
CA GLU A 14 8.09 6.54 -2.66
C GLU A 14 8.81 5.21 -2.87
N PHE A 15 8.34 4.43 -3.82
CA PHE A 15 8.99 3.16 -4.15
C PHE A 15 10.41 3.43 -4.67
N GLU A 16 10.55 4.36 -5.60
CA GLU A 16 11.86 4.68 -6.18
C GLU A 16 12.82 5.26 -5.15
N ALA A 17 12.33 5.93 -4.12
CA ALA A 17 13.16 6.52 -3.08
C ALA A 17 13.67 5.51 -2.05
N LEU A 18 13.16 4.29 -2.04
CA LEU A 18 13.66 3.25 -1.15
C LEU A 18 15.09 2.87 -1.52
N ASP A 19 15.92 2.54 -0.54
CA ASP A 19 17.25 2.02 -0.86
C ASP A 19 17.12 0.65 -1.55
N GLY A 20 18.21 0.18 -2.16
CA GLY A 20 18.18 -1.02 -3.00
C GLY A 20 17.64 -2.26 -2.30
N SER A 21 18.02 -2.49 -1.05
CA SER A 21 17.58 -3.68 -0.31
C SER A 21 16.11 -3.59 0.07
N LEU A 22 15.65 -2.41 0.51
CA LEU A 22 14.23 -2.21 0.82
C LEU A 22 13.37 -2.26 -0.43
N LYS A 23 13.87 -1.71 -1.54
CA LYS A 23 13.15 -1.76 -2.81
C LYS A 23 12.92 -3.21 -3.26
N LYS A 24 13.90 -4.08 -3.10
CA LYS A 24 13.75 -5.50 -3.43
C LYS A 24 12.70 -6.18 -2.55
N LEU A 25 12.70 -5.86 -1.26
CA LEU A 25 11.71 -6.43 -0.34
C LEU A 25 10.31 -5.95 -0.67
N ALA A 26 10.15 -4.66 -0.96
CA ALA A 26 8.87 -4.10 -1.37
C ALA A 26 8.38 -4.73 -2.67
N ALA A 27 9.26 -4.85 -3.66
CA ALA A 27 8.92 -5.44 -4.95
C ALA A 27 8.45 -6.89 -4.79
N LYS A 28 9.10 -7.64 -3.90
CA LYS A 28 8.72 -9.02 -3.63
C LYS A 28 7.30 -9.12 -3.06
N GLN A 29 6.96 -8.23 -2.13
CA GLN A 29 5.62 -8.21 -1.56
C GLN A 29 4.59 -7.79 -2.60
N ILE A 30 4.90 -6.78 -3.40
CA ILE A 30 4.01 -6.31 -4.45
C ILE A 30 3.76 -7.44 -5.46
N ASP A 31 4.79 -8.18 -5.80
CA ASP A 31 4.67 -9.31 -6.72
C ASP A 31 3.72 -10.39 -6.20
N LYS A 32 3.76 -10.66 -4.89
CA LYS A 32 2.82 -11.59 -4.28
C LYS A 32 1.39 -11.12 -4.41
N LEU A 33 1.15 -9.82 -4.38
CA LEU A 33 -0.20 -9.26 -4.50
C LEU A 33 -0.80 -9.48 -5.88
N THR A 34 0.00 -9.69 -6.90
CA THR A 34 -0.51 -9.99 -8.25
C THR A 34 -1.28 -11.30 -8.27
N GLU A 35 -0.86 -12.27 -7.47
CA GLU A 35 -1.51 -13.57 -7.39
C GLU A 35 -2.50 -13.66 -6.22
N ARG A 36 -2.20 -12.96 -5.14
CA ARG A 36 -2.97 -13.04 -3.89
C ARG A 36 -3.23 -11.65 -3.34
N PRO A 37 -4.12 -10.87 -3.97
CA PRO A 37 -4.35 -9.48 -3.52
C PRO A 37 -4.90 -9.39 -2.11
N GLU A 38 -5.55 -10.43 -1.59
CA GLU A 38 -6.07 -10.42 -0.21
C GLU A 38 -5.01 -10.73 0.84
N LEU A 39 -3.75 -10.85 0.45
CA LEU A 39 -2.68 -11.21 1.37
C LEU A 39 -2.52 -10.18 2.51
N GLY A 40 -2.73 -8.91 2.21
CA GLY A 40 -2.65 -7.86 3.22
C GLY A 40 -3.87 -7.80 4.12
N GLU A 41 -3.72 -7.11 5.25
CA GLU A 41 -4.78 -6.95 6.24
C GLU A 41 -5.67 -5.76 5.91
N PRO A 42 -7.01 -5.90 6.07
CA PRO A 42 -7.91 -4.75 5.89
C PRO A 42 -7.62 -3.67 6.92
N LEU A 43 -7.76 -2.41 6.50
CA LEU A 43 -7.45 -1.29 7.38
C LEU A 43 -8.65 -0.84 8.21
N GLY A 44 -9.79 -0.58 7.58
CA GLY A 44 -10.93 -0.02 8.29
C GLY A 44 -10.66 1.38 8.78
N LYS A 45 -11.15 1.73 9.98
CA LYS A 45 -10.92 3.04 10.58
C LYS A 45 -9.73 3.00 11.52
N ARG A 46 -8.81 3.93 11.35
CA ARG A 46 -7.62 4.03 12.20
C ARG A 46 -7.35 5.49 12.50
N LEU A 47 -7.19 5.81 13.79
CA LEU A 47 -6.87 7.17 14.23
C LEU A 47 -7.86 8.21 13.68
N GLY A 48 -9.14 7.86 13.62
CA GLY A 48 -10.16 8.74 13.08
C GLY A 48 -10.20 8.82 11.56
N ILE A 49 -9.34 8.08 10.87
CA ILE A 49 -9.28 8.07 9.42
C ILE A 49 -9.98 6.82 8.89
N ASP A 50 -10.90 7.00 7.94
CA ASP A 50 -11.64 5.90 7.36
C ASP A 50 -10.92 5.40 6.10
N LEU A 51 -10.29 4.23 6.23
CA LEU A 51 -9.62 3.56 5.13
C LEU A 51 -10.29 2.21 4.83
N THR A 52 -11.59 2.13 5.07
CA THR A 52 -12.38 0.95 4.75
C THR A 52 -12.26 0.64 3.26
N GLY A 53 -12.00 -0.62 2.93
CA GLY A 53 -11.81 -1.04 1.54
C GLY A 53 -10.36 -1.06 1.10
N TYR A 54 -9.46 -0.55 1.94
CA TYR A 54 -8.03 -0.55 1.67
C TYR A 54 -7.33 -1.54 2.57
N ARG A 55 -6.13 -1.98 2.16
CA ARG A 55 -5.35 -2.99 2.86
C ARG A 55 -3.93 -2.53 3.03
N LYS A 56 -3.23 -3.15 3.99
CA LYS A 56 -1.80 -2.93 4.22
C LYS A 56 -1.06 -4.25 4.16
N ILE A 57 0.19 -4.21 3.72
CA ILE A 57 1.11 -5.33 3.83
C ILE A 57 2.45 -4.78 4.29
N TYR A 58 3.16 -5.56 5.09
CA TYR A 58 4.43 -5.12 5.67
C TYR A 58 5.61 -5.61 4.84
N PHE A 59 6.72 -4.90 4.93
CA PHE A 59 8.01 -5.37 4.45
C PHE A 59 9.12 -4.80 5.34
N GLY A 60 10.35 -5.26 5.13
CA GLY A 60 11.48 -4.77 5.91
C GLY A 60 11.33 -5.06 7.40
N LYS A 61 11.05 -6.32 7.77
CA LYS A 61 10.84 -6.76 9.16
C LYS A 61 9.71 -5.98 9.84
N ARG A 62 8.67 -5.68 9.06
CA ARG A 62 7.49 -4.96 9.51
C ARG A 62 7.75 -3.49 9.88
N ALA A 63 8.89 -2.96 9.47
CA ALA A 63 9.19 -1.54 9.70
C ALA A 63 8.51 -0.63 8.68
N TYR A 64 8.09 -1.18 7.53
CA TYR A 64 7.48 -0.43 6.44
C TYR A 64 6.15 -1.05 6.07
N ARG A 65 5.27 -0.24 5.49
CA ARG A 65 3.96 -0.67 5.01
C ARG A 65 3.72 -0.23 3.59
N ILE A 66 2.96 -1.06 2.88
CA ILE A 66 2.39 -0.71 1.58
C ILE A 66 0.89 -0.66 1.78
N VAL A 67 0.27 0.48 1.48
CA VAL A 67 -1.18 0.63 1.51
C VAL A 67 -1.69 0.50 0.09
N TYR A 68 -2.70 -0.33 -0.13
CA TYR A 68 -3.19 -0.59 -1.47
C TYR A 68 -4.69 -0.86 -1.48
N GLU A 69 -5.27 -0.80 -2.67
CA GLU A 69 -6.67 -1.07 -2.93
C GLU A 69 -6.77 -2.20 -3.96
N ILE A 70 -7.76 -3.09 -3.77
CA ILE A 70 -8.04 -4.12 -4.77
C ILE A 70 -9.19 -3.63 -5.63
N GLN A 71 -8.95 -3.45 -6.91
CA GLN A 71 -9.98 -3.09 -7.88
C GLN A 71 -10.35 -4.36 -8.65
N ARG A 72 -11.29 -5.11 -8.10
CA ARG A 72 -11.59 -6.46 -8.58
C ARG A 72 -12.12 -6.48 -10.00
N GLN A 73 -12.94 -5.52 -10.37
CA GLN A 73 -13.52 -5.48 -11.71
C GLN A 73 -12.48 -5.18 -12.77
N ARG A 74 -11.42 -4.48 -12.41
CA ARG A 74 -10.33 -4.15 -13.33
C ARG A 74 -9.15 -5.12 -13.22
N LEU A 75 -9.17 -6.01 -12.23
CA LEU A 75 -8.06 -6.90 -11.91
C LEU A 75 -6.78 -6.09 -11.65
N VAL A 76 -6.92 -5.02 -10.86
CA VAL A 76 -5.83 -4.11 -10.54
C VAL A 76 -5.62 -4.06 -9.03
N VAL A 77 -4.36 -4.08 -8.61
CA VAL A 77 -3.94 -3.70 -7.27
C VAL A 77 -3.36 -2.30 -7.40
N LEU A 78 -4.02 -1.32 -6.79
CA LEU A 78 -3.56 0.07 -6.85
C LEU A 78 -2.81 0.40 -5.57
N VAL A 79 -1.51 0.67 -5.70
CA VAL A 79 -0.68 1.05 -4.55
C VAL A 79 -0.88 2.53 -4.27
N ILE A 80 -1.35 2.83 -3.06
CA ILE A 80 -1.70 4.18 -2.62
C ILE A 80 -0.52 4.87 -1.97
N GLY A 81 0.28 4.12 -1.18
CA GLY A 81 1.43 4.70 -0.51
C GLY A 81 2.34 3.65 0.08
N ILE A 82 3.60 4.04 0.26
CA ILE A 82 4.64 3.21 0.84
C ILE A 82 5.39 4.05 1.86
N GLY A 83 5.51 3.57 3.09
CA GLY A 83 6.21 4.34 4.09
C GLY A 83 6.43 3.59 5.38
N LYS A 84 7.13 4.24 6.30
CA LYS A 84 7.44 3.67 7.60
C LYS A 84 6.19 3.46 8.42
N ARG A 85 6.23 2.40 9.22
CA ARG A 85 5.12 2.02 10.08
C ARG A 85 4.87 3.01 11.21
N GLU A 86 5.92 3.57 11.76
CA GLU A 86 5.81 4.43 12.95
C GLU A 86 5.06 5.72 12.65
N ARG A 87 4.33 6.23 13.63
CA ARG A 87 3.59 7.50 13.61
C ARG A 87 2.36 7.50 12.71
N ALA A 88 2.04 6.39 12.09
CA ALA A 88 0.86 6.29 11.22
C ALA A 88 0.82 7.34 10.10
N GLU A 89 1.95 7.91 9.73
CA GLU A 89 2.02 8.92 8.68
C GLU A 89 1.53 8.40 7.34
N ILE A 90 1.84 7.14 7.04
CA ILE A 90 1.41 6.53 5.78
C ILE A 90 -0.11 6.49 5.66
N TYR A 91 -0.82 6.35 6.77
CA TYR A 91 -2.29 6.33 6.74
C TYR A 91 -2.86 7.71 6.48
N ARG A 92 -2.28 8.74 7.07
CA ARG A 92 -2.71 10.13 6.83
C ARG A 92 -2.44 10.52 5.39
N GLU A 93 -1.28 10.14 4.87
CA GLU A 93 -0.95 10.40 3.47
C GLU A 93 -1.87 9.67 2.52
N ALA A 94 -2.19 8.40 2.81
CA ALA A 94 -3.13 7.64 1.99
C ALA A 94 -4.50 8.32 1.97
N ALA A 95 -4.99 8.75 3.13
CA ALA A 95 -6.28 9.42 3.22
C ALA A 95 -6.27 10.72 2.42
N ARG A 96 -5.20 11.51 2.52
CA ARG A 96 -5.06 12.75 1.77
C ARG A 96 -5.09 12.49 0.26
N ARG A 97 -4.36 11.49 -0.20
CA ARG A 97 -4.30 11.14 -1.63
C ARG A 97 -5.63 10.69 -2.18
N LEU A 98 -6.44 10.08 -1.31
CA LEU A 98 -7.76 9.60 -1.69
C LEU A 98 -8.84 10.65 -1.49
N GLY A 99 -8.49 11.85 -1.02
CA GLY A 99 -9.45 12.90 -0.75
C GLY A 99 -10.31 12.65 0.49
N ARG A 100 -9.86 11.79 1.39
CA ARG A 100 -10.59 11.47 2.62
C ARG A 100 -10.10 12.32 3.76
N SER A 101 -11.02 12.79 4.60
CA SER A 101 -10.65 13.58 5.77
C SER A 101 -10.63 12.71 7.01
N ALA A 102 -9.83 13.15 7.98
CA ALA A 102 -9.74 12.49 9.26
C ALA A 102 -11.03 12.71 10.08
#